data_178afd87d54542f4767099c561980f98
#
_entry.id   178afd87d54542f4767099c561980f98
#
_cell.length_a   1.000
_cell.length_b   1.000
_cell.length_c   1.000
_cell.angle_alpha   90.00
_cell.angle_beta   90.00
_cell.angle_gamma   90.00
#
_symmetry.space_group_name_H-M   'P 1'
#
loop_
_entity.id
_entity.type
_entity.pdbx_description
1 polymer ?
#
loop_
_entity_poly.entity_id
_entity_poly.type
_entity_poly.pdbx_seq_one_letter_code
_entity_poly.pdbx_strand_id
1 'polypeptide(L)'
;RKQYIEAAEKAANYNWPVVKATDYLEIIRSGDRRQEVYAAPREALTALVMGELAEGKGRFMDQIVNGVWYYSEQTWWGWSAHLPAPSGLPDIKNPSIDLGVGEIANILSWTWFLFKDEFNKIHPLISTRLKDEIMYKAVIPYYERNDFWWQGLAGSREVNNWNPWTNHNMLTAILILEDDQAKKIRGVEKVVKSLDQFVNIYPNDGGCDEGPSYWGRAGASLYQCLDLLKRATNGKFDIYENQLIKNMGSYVYKAYIEYPYFINFADADATTGGRPQIIYSYGKDINDPVMMKFGAFLAKKQGWNEKVPGGKVDEQLMQLMHLKEIENAEAENALIFDFWLPDLQVAGARDKANSSEGFFFAAKGGHNAESHNHNDLGSCVLYFNGKPCLVDIGRETYTAKTFSSRRYEIWTMQSQYHNLPKINGVDQKDGCEFMATNSAFSADAKKATFSTDIFKAYPEEAQVKKWVRSYTLERGKRFVIADNFELKNVVTPSALNFVTSCKVAETALGTLKLEGDGFALNMAFNPKSL
;
A
#
# COMPACT_ATOMS: atom_id res chain seq x y z
N ARG A 1 14.97 -2.35 23.93
CA ARG A 1 15.23 -3.67 24.48
C ARG A 1 14.08 -4.18 25.36
N LYS A 2 13.68 -3.43 26.40
CA LYS A 2 12.61 -3.83 27.34
C LYS A 2 11.32 -4.18 26.62
N GLN A 3 10.88 -3.37 25.70
CA GLN A 3 9.64 -3.53 24.91
C GLN A 3 9.61 -4.83 24.10
N TYR A 4 10.73 -5.22 23.46
CA TYR A 4 10.82 -6.48 22.74
C TYR A 4 10.68 -7.69 23.67
N ILE A 5 11.29 -7.61 24.86
CA ILE A 5 11.17 -8.65 25.89
C ILE A 5 9.73 -8.75 26.37
N GLU A 6 9.06 -7.62 26.66
CA GLU A 6 7.65 -7.59 27.08
C GLU A 6 6.70 -8.14 25.99
N ALA A 7 6.99 -7.86 24.72
CA ALA A 7 6.22 -8.44 23.62
C ALA A 7 6.39 -9.96 23.52
N ALA A 8 7.63 -10.46 23.70
CA ALA A 8 7.89 -11.89 23.72
C ALA A 8 7.28 -12.58 24.95
N GLU A 9 7.26 -11.93 26.12
CA GLU A 9 6.58 -12.45 27.31
C GLU A 9 5.08 -12.65 27.11
N LYS A 10 4.42 -11.75 26.37
CA LYS A 10 3.00 -11.92 25.98
C LYS A 10 2.80 -13.11 25.05
N ALA A 11 3.78 -13.40 24.20
CA ALA A 11 3.76 -14.52 23.27
C ALA A 11 4.32 -15.83 23.86
N ALA A 12 4.92 -15.81 25.07
CA ALA A 12 5.60 -16.97 25.67
C ALA A 12 4.69 -18.19 25.93
N ASN A 13 3.38 -17.94 26.06
CA ASN A 13 2.38 -19.00 26.24
C ASN A 13 1.44 -19.10 25.02
N TYR A 14 1.89 -18.66 23.84
CA TYR A 14 1.08 -18.73 22.64
C TYR A 14 0.74 -20.19 22.28
N ASN A 15 -0.55 -20.46 22.07
CA ASN A 15 -1.02 -21.78 21.67
C ASN A 15 -1.04 -21.86 20.13
N TRP A 16 -0.13 -22.60 19.56
CA TRP A 16 0.00 -22.78 18.11
C TRP A 16 -1.21 -23.55 17.56
N PRO A 17 -2.04 -22.93 16.70
CA PRO A 17 -3.27 -23.57 16.22
C PRO A 17 -2.96 -24.65 15.20
N VAL A 18 -3.89 -25.61 15.03
CA VAL A 18 -3.84 -26.58 13.94
C VAL A 18 -4.60 -26.02 12.75
N VAL A 19 -3.93 -25.84 11.59
CA VAL A 19 -4.60 -25.46 10.34
C VAL A 19 -5.27 -26.68 9.74
N LYS A 20 -6.59 -26.63 9.59
CA LYS A 20 -7.42 -27.74 9.09
C LYS A 20 -7.71 -27.56 7.61
N ALA A 21 -7.97 -28.67 6.90
CA ALA A 21 -8.43 -28.60 5.51
C ALA A 21 -9.69 -27.72 5.32
N THR A 22 -10.57 -27.70 6.32
CA THR A 22 -11.77 -26.86 6.31
C THR A 22 -11.48 -25.37 6.40
N ASP A 23 -10.34 -24.96 6.98
CA ASP A 23 -9.93 -23.54 7.04
C ASP A 23 -9.55 -23.02 5.64
N TYR A 24 -8.92 -23.84 4.81
CA TYR A 24 -8.69 -23.49 3.40
C TYR A 24 -9.99 -23.43 2.58
N LEU A 25 -10.96 -24.32 2.87
CA LEU A 25 -12.22 -24.41 2.13
C LEU A 25 -13.21 -23.30 2.49
N GLU A 26 -13.00 -22.56 3.58
CA GLU A 26 -13.95 -21.55 4.05
C GLU A 26 -14.18 -20.45 3.02
N ILE A 27 -13.12 -20.02 2.32
CA ILE A 27 -13.23 -19.01 1.25
C ILE A 27 -14.24 -19.43 0.15
N ILE A 28 -14.31 -20.72 -0.19
CA ILE A 28 -15.24 -21.24 -1.20
C ILE A 28 -16.65 -21.36 -0.62
N ARG A 29 -16.78 -21.72 0.65
CA ARG A 29 -18.06 -21.97 1.32
C ARG A 29 -18.82 -20.71 1.67
N SER A 30 -18.12 -19.73 2.25
CA SER A 30 -18.72 -18.52 2.80
C SER A 30 -18.18 -17.22 2.20
N GLY A 31 -17.08 -17.28 1.44
CA GLY A 31 -16.35 -16.10 0.97
C GLY A 31 -15.46 -15.46 2.04
N ASP A 32 -15.40 -16.01 3.25
CA ASP A 32 -14.55 -15.54 4.33
C ASP A 32 -13.08 -15.87 4.05
N ARG A 33 -12.22 -14.88 4.07
CA ARG A 33 -10.77 -15.01 3.79
C ARG A 33 -9.98 -15.56 4.97
N ARG A 34 -10.55 -15.66 6.16
CA ARG A 34 -9.93 -16.19 7.38
C ARG A 34 -8.55 -15.59 7.68
N GLN A 35 -8.38 -14.29 7.47
CA GLN A 35 -7.07 -13.63 7.61
C GLN A 35 -6.49 -13.75 9.03
N GLU A 36 -7.33 -13.80 10.05
CA GLU A 36 -6.95 -13.94 11.45
C GLU A 36 -6.15 -15.24 11.73
N VAL A 37 -6.43 -16.31 11.00
CA VAL A 37 -5.72 -17.60 11.15
C VAL A 37 -4.24 -17.47 10.76
N TYR A 38 -3.90 -16.54 9.89
CA TYR A 38 -2.54 -16.36 9.38
C TYR A 38 -1.76 -15.25 10.12
N ALA A 39 -2.44 -14.25 10.66
CA ALA A 39 -1.80 -13.09 11.29
C ALA A 39 -1.20 -13.42 12.67
N ALA A 40 -1.99 -13.99 13.57
CA ALA A 40 -1.59 -14.21 14.97
C ALA A 40 -0.36 -15.11 15.15
N PRO A 41 -0.23 -16.28 14.46
CA PRO A 41 1.00 -17.09 14.56
C PRO A 41 2.24 -16.36 14.08
N ARG A 42 2.14 -15.56 13.00
CA ARG A 42 3.22 -14.76 12.44
C ARG A 42 3.70 -13.70 13.44
N GLU A 43 2.78 -12.99 14.05
CA GLU A 43 3.06 -11.97 15.05
C GLU A 43 3.70 -12.58 16.32
N ALA A 44 3.18 -13.72 16.78
CA ALA A 44 3.73 -14.44 17.93
C ALA A 44 5.17 -14.89 17.67
N LEU A 45 5.45 -15.53 16.53
CA LEU A 45 6.81 -15.96 16.19
C LEU A 45 7.76 -14.77 16.09
N THR A 46 7.34 -13.69 15.41
CA THR A 46 8.16 -12.47 15.29
C THR A 46 8.49 -11.88 16.67
N ALA A 47 7.50 -11.77 17.56
CA ALA A 47 7.71 -11.25 18.91
C ALA A 47 8.70 -12.11 19.71
N LEU A 48 8.57 -13.44 19.64
CA LEU A 48 9.47 -14.38 20.34
C LEU A 48 10.90 -14.28 19.80
N VAL A 49 11.07 -14.27 18.49
CA VAL A 49 12.38 -14.13 17.82
C VAL A 49 13.06 -12.83 18.22
N MET A 50 12.37 -11.71 18.14
CA MET A 50 12.92 -10.40 18.48
C MET A 50 13.19 -10.26 19.99
N GLY A 51 12.36 -10.85 20.83
CA GLY A 51 12.55 -10.87 22.28
C GLY A 51 13.76 -11.70 22.70
N GLU A 52 13.96 -12.88 22.11
CA GLU A 52 15.14 -13.72 22.37
C GLU A 52 16.42 -13.02 21.88
N LEU A 53 16.39 -12.42 20.69
CA LEU A 53 17.50 -11.62 20.18
C LEU A 53 17.85 -10.44 21.12
N ALA A 54 16.85 -9.80 21.72
CA ALA A 54 17.04 -8.70 22.66
C ALA A 54 17.55 -9.16 24.04
N GLU A 55 17.12 -10.32 24.52
CA GLU A 55 17.47 -10.83 25.85
C GLU A 55 18.72 -11.72 25.85
N GLY A 56 18.77 -12.69 24.93
CA GLY A 56 19.90 -13.62 24.76
C GLY A 56 20.06 -14.65 25.90
N LYS A 57 18.95 -15.07 26.53
CA LYS A 57 18.97 -16.01 27.66
C LYS A 57 18.41 -17.40 27.37
N GLY A 58 17.89 -17.63 26.17
CA GLY A 58 17.33 -18.90 25.76
C GLY A 58 15.93 -19.19 26.31
N ARG A 59 15.32 -18.28 27.09
CA ARG A 59 14.02 -18.57 27.72
C ARG A 59 12.82 -18.59 26.78
N PHE A 60 12.95 -18.01 25.59
CA PHE A 60 11.92 -18.08 24.56
C PHE A 60 12.16 -19.18 23.52
N MET A 61 13.31 -19.88 23.59
CA MET A 61 13.73 -20.85 22.58
C MET A 61 12.73 -21.98 22.39
N ASP A 62 12.15 -22.54 23.46
CA ASP A 62 11.16 -23.63 23.32
C ASP A 62 9.95 -23.18 22.50
N GLN A 63 9.49 -21.95 22.72
CA GLN A 63 8.37 -21.41 21.94
C GLN A 63 8.76 -21.04 20.51
N ILE A 64 9.98 -20.58 20.27
CA ILE A 64 10.51 -20.38 18.91
C ILE A 64 10.58 -21.73 18.19
N VAL A 65 11.09 -22.79 18.84
CA VAL A 65 11.11 -24.15 18.30
C VAL A 65 9.69 -24.63 17.97
N ASN A 66 8.73 -24.44 18.88
CA ASN A 66 7.33 -24.79 18.64
C ASN A 66 6.76 -24.02 17.42
N GLY A 67 7.10 -22.74 17.29
CA GLY A 67 6.66 -21.92 16.16
C GLY A 67 7.24 -22.35 14.82
N VAL A 68 8.56 -22.63 14.75
CA VAL A 68 9.15 -23.14 13.49
C VAL A 68 8.66 -24.54 13.18
N TRP A 69 8.41 -25.38 14.19
CA TRP A 69 7.81 -26.69 14.00
C TRP A 69 6.38 -26.61 13.49
N TYR A 70 5.56 -25.72 14.08
CA TYR A 70 4.21 -25.43 13.60
C TYR A 70 4.18 -25.10 12.10
N TYR A 71 5.07 -24.19 11.63
CA TYR A 71 5.16 -23.88 10.20
C TYR A 71 5.71 -25.03 9.36
N SER A 72 6.62 -25.85 9.91
CA SER A 72 7.13 -27.03 9.20
C SER A 72 6.03 -28.08 8.97
N GLU A 73 5.08 -28.24 9.89
CA GLU A 73 3.95 -29.17 9.78
C GLU A 73 2.84 -28.69 8.82
N GLN A 74 2.79 -27.39 8.49
CA GLN A 74 1.77 -26.88 7.58
C GLN A 74 2.04 -27.33 6.14
N THR A 75 0.96 -27.73 5.45
CA THR A 75 1.01 -28.08 4.03
C THR A 75 1.42 -26.88 3.17
N TRP A 76 0.91 -25.70 3.49
CA TRP A 76 1.12 -24.48 2.73
C TRP A 76 0.99 -23.25 3.62
N TRP A 77 1.73 -22.16 3.31
CA TRP A 77 1.81 -20.94 4.13
C TRP A 77 1.01 -19.78 3.58
N GLY A 78 0.37 -19.97 2.43
CA GLY A 78 -0.34 -18.88 1.75
C GLY A 78 -1.77 -18.68 2.28
N TRP A 79 -2.38 -17.63 1.79
CA TRP A 79 -3.76 -17.29 2.16
C TRP A 79 -4.76 -18.06 1.29
N SER A 80 -5.76 -18.67 1.91
CA SER A 80 -6.76 -19.50 1.22
C SER A 80 -7.41 -18.80 0.01
N ALA A 81 -7.57 -17.47 0.07
CA ALA A 81 -8.08 -16.66 -1.04
C ALA A 81 -7.18 -16.64 -2.29
N HIS A 82 -5.93 -17.07 -2.19
CA HIS A 82 -4.95 -17.09 -3.27
C HIS A 82 -4.71 -18.46 -3.87
N LEU A 83 -5.38 -19.49 -3.35
CA LEU A 83 -5.31 -20.82 -3.94
C LEU A 83 -5.97 -20.83 -5.32
N PRO A 84 -5.37 -21.52 -6.31
CA PRO A 84 -5.99 -21.67 -7.62
C PRO A 84 -7.37 -22.33 -7.52
N ALA A 85 -8.40 -21.69 -8.06
CA ALA A 85 -9.68 -22.36 -8.22
C ALA A 85 -9.55 -23.50 -9.27
N PRO A 86 -10.29 -24.63 -9.14
CA PRO A 86 -11.36 -24.93 -8.19
C PRO A 86 -10.93 -25.78 -6.99
N SER A 87 -9.61 -26.05 -6.78
CA SER A 87 -9.17 -27.05 -5.80
C SER A 87 -9.53 -26.66 -4.36
N GLY A 88 -9.42 -25.37 -4.02
CA GLY A 88 -9.64 -24.87 -2.66
C GLY A 88 -8.74 -25.49 -1.58
N LEU A 89 -7.87 -26.42 -1.95
CA LEU A 89 -6.88 -27.06 -1.09
C LEU A 89 -5.48 -26.94 -1.70
N PRO A 90 -4.43 -26.78 -0.87
CA PRO A 90 -3.07 -26.74 -1.36
C PRO A 90 -2.62 -28.10 -1.91
N ASP A 91 -1.96 -28.10 -3.07
CA ASP A 91 -1.34 -29.27 -3.66
C ASP A 91 0.14 -29.34 -3.27
N ILE A 92 0.50 -30.35 -2.47
CA ILE A 92 1.88 -30.57 -2.03
C ILE A 92 2.83 -30.93 -3.18
N LYS A 93 2.31 -31.51 -4.28
CA LYS A 93 3.14 -31.88 -5.44
C LYS A 93 3.41 -30.70 -6.37
N ASN A 94 2.64 -29.64 -6.23
CA ASN A 94 2.73 -28.43 -7.04
C ASN A 94 2.64 -27.17 -6.16
N PRO A 95 3.65 -26.91 -5.30
CA PRO A 95 3.65 -25.78 -4.40
C PRO A 95 3.48 -24.46 -5.14
N SER A 96 2.60 -23.61 -4.66
CA SER A 96 2.39 -22.25 -5.20
C SER A 96 2.89 -21.21 -4.23
N ILE A 97 3.44 -20.12 -4.79
CA ILE A 97 3.96 -18.99 -4.02
C ILE A 97 3.00 -17.82 -4.19
N ASP A 98 2.42 -17.39 -3.08
CA ASP A 98 1.65 -16.16 -2.94
C ASP A 98 2.33 -15.20 -1.96
N LEU A 99 1.65 -14.11 -1.59
CA LEU A 99 2.13 -13.14 -0.60
C LEU A 99 2.43 -13.81 0.76
N GLY A 100 1.54 -14.69 1.22
CA GLY A 100 1.68 -15.37 2.50
C GLY A 100 2.88 -16.32 2.53
N VAL A 101 3.04 -17.16 1.50
CA VAL A 101 4.21 -18.03 1.37
C VAL A 101 5.49 -17.21 1.38
N GLY A 102 5.55 -16.10 0.63
CA GLY A 102 6.71 -15.21 0.64
C GLY A 102 7.01 -14.66 2.03
N GLU A 103 6.02 -14.09 2.73
CA GLU A 103 6.21 -13.51 4.06
C GLU A 103 6.68 -14.54 5.09
N ILE A 104 6.11 -15.73 5.11
CA ILE A 104 6.51 -16.79 6.05
C ILE A 104 7.91 -17.31 5.70
N ALA A 105 8.22 -17.50 4.42
CA ALA A 105 9.57 -17.88 4.00
C ALA A 105 10.63 -16.87 4.47
N ASN A 106 10.35 -15.57 4.38
CA ASN A 106 11.22 -14.49 4.88
C ASN A 106 11.43 -14.61 6.40
N ILE A 107 10.36 -14.67 7.18
CA ILE A 107 10.42 -14.77 8.65
C ILE A 107 11.20 -16.00 9.09
N LEU A 108 10.90 -17.16 8.51
CA LEU A 108 11.54 -18.42 8.83
C LEU A 108 13.01 -18.43 8.41
N SER A 109 13.38 -17.81 7.28
CA SER A 109 14.76 -17.68 6.84
C SER A 109 15.59 -16.84 7.82
N TRP A 110 15.06 -15.71 8.28
CA TRP A 110 15.69 -14.90 9.33
C TRP A 110 15.76 -15.66 10.65
N THR A 111 14.70 -16.37 11.04
CA THR A 111 14.70 -17.17 12.27
C THR A 111 15.77 -18.26 12.21
N TRP A 112 15.90 -18.95 11.07
CA TRP A 112 16.96 -19.92 10.84
C TRP A 112 18.35 -19.29 10.92
N PHE A 113 18.55 -18.16 10.25
CA PHE A 113 19.84 -17.46 10.23
C PHE A 113 20.28 -17.03 11.63
N LEU A 114 19.36 -16.51 12.42
CA LEU A 114 19.64 -16.01 13.77
C LEU A 114 19.88 -17.13 14.79
N PHE A 115 19.19 -18.27 14.67
CA PHE A 115 19.14 -19.29 15.73
C PHE A 115 19.50 -20.71 15.29
N LYS A 116 20.06 -20.93 14.10
CA LYS A 116 20.43 -22.28 13.63
C LYS A 116 21.38 -23.01 14.60
N ASP A 117 22.32 -22.30 15.22
CA ASP A 117 23.29 -22.90 16.12
C ASP A 117 22.64 -23.28 17.46
N GLU A 118 21.68 -22.48 17.94
CA GLU A 118 20.85 -22.78 19.11
C GLU A 118 19.92 -23.97 18.84
N PHE A 119 19.31 -24.02 17.67
CA PHE A 119 18.52 -25.17 17.23
C PHE A 119 19.36 -26.45 17.20
N ASN A 120 20.58 -26.39 16.67
CA ASN A 120 21.49 -27.53 16.61
C ASN A 120 21.93 -28.03 18.00
N LYS A 121 22.02 -27.14 18.99
CA LYS A 121 22.29 -27.52 20.40
C LYS A 121 21.11 -28.29 21.01
N ILE A 122 19.88 -27.91 20.65
CA ILE A 122 18.67 -28.61 21.10
C ILE A 122 18.55 -29.95 20.35
N HIS A 123 18.45 -29.90 19.01
CA HIS A 123 18.49 -31.06 18.16
C HIS A 123 18.75 -30.66 16.69
N PRO A 124 19.73 -31.24 15.96
CA PRO A 124 20.09 -30.84 14.60
C PRO A 124 18.95 -30.93 13.57
N LEU A 125 17.99 -31.84 13.77
CA LEU A 125 16.83 -31.98 12.86
C LEU A 125 15.93 -30.72 12.85
N ILE A 126 15.97 -29.87 13.86
CA ILE A 126 15.15 -28.65 13.89
C ILE A 126 15.61 -27.71 12.78
N SER A 127 16.90 -27.38 12.76
CA SER A 127 17.47 -26.47 11.75
C SER A 127 17.45 -27.08 10.35
N THR A 128 17.72 -28.37 10.20
CA THR A 128 17.69 -29.09 8.93
C THR A 128 16.29 -29.08 8.34
N ARG A 129 15.28 -29.53 9.11
CA ARG A 129 13.91 -29.56 8.66
C ARG A 129 13.38 -28.19 8.30
N LEU A 130 13.64 -27.18 9.13
CA LEU A 130 13.22 -25.81 8.86
C LEU A 130 13.75 -25.31 7.50
N LYS A 131 15.05 -25.53 7.24
CA LYS A 131 15.67 -25.19 5.96
C LYS A 131 15.02 -25.97 4.79
N ASP A 132 14.85 -27.28 4.92
CA ASP A 132 14.28 -28.14 3.89
C ASP A 132 12.84 -27.73 3.55
N GLU A 133 12.02 -27.37 4.53
CA GLU A 133 10.64 -26.92 4.31
C GLU A 133 10.59 -25.56 3.58
N ILE A 134 11.48 -24.64 3.90
CA ILE A 134 11.56 -23.35 3.18
C ILE A 134 12.02 -23.59 1.72
N MET A 135 13.03 -24.42 1.55
CA MET A 135 13.52 -24.78 0.21
C MET A 135 12.39 -25.43 -0.60
N TYR A 136 11.69 -26.40 -0.04
CA TYR A 136 10.64 -27.15 -0.74
C TYR A 136 9.40 -26.31 -1.07
N LYS A 137 8.92 -25.51 -0.10
CA LYS A 137 7.65 -24.77 -0.24
C LYS A 137 7.81 -23.44 -0.99
N ALA A 138 9.01 -22.85 -1.02
CA ALA A 138 9.23 -21.54 -1.55
C ALA A 138 10.40 -21.44 -2.56
N VAL A 139 11.63 -21.80 -2.17
CA VAL A 139 12.82 -21.50 -2.98
C VAL A 139 12.89 -22.36 -4.24
N ILE A 140 12.68 -23.67 -4.13
CA ILE A 140 12.69 -24.60 -5.30
C ILE A 140 11.57 -24.24 -6.29
N PRO A 141 10.31 -24.07 -5.88
CA PRO A 141 9.25 -23.63 -6.79
C PRO A 141 9.56 -22.27 -7.44
N TYR A 142 10.19 -21.35 -6.73
CA TYR A 142 10.62 -20.08 -7.31
C TYR A 142 11.65 -20.28 -8.44
N TYR A 143 12.61 -21.18 -8.27
CA TYR A 143 13.60 -21.48 -9.32
C TYR A 143 12.99 -22.14 -10.55
N GLU A 144 12.10 -23.11 -10.34
CA GLU A 144 11.64 -24.00 -11.38
C GLU A 144 10.45 -23.45 -12.18
N ARG A 145 9.62 -22.56 -11.58
CA ARG A 145 8.37 -22.09 -12.17
C ARG A 145 8.46 -20.63 -12.60
N ASN A 146 7.94 -20.33 -13.80
CA ASN A 146 7.80 -18.98 -14.35
C ASN A 146 6.32 -18.55 -14.50
N ASP A 147 5.39 -19.44 -14.16
CA ASP A 147 3.97 -19.27 -14.36
C ASP A 147 3.24 -18.55 -13.20
N PHE A 148 3.95 -18.18 -12.15
CA PHE A 148 3.39 -17.27 -11.14
C PHE A 148 3.17 -15.90 -11.79
N TRP A 149 1.91 -15.51 -11.97
CA TRP A 149 1.54 -14.30 -12.70
C TRP A 149 2.26 -13.05 -12.20
N TRP A 150 2.48 -12.95 -10.88
CA TRP A 150 3.14 -11.82 -10.24
C TRP A 150 4.64 -11.70 -10.60
N GLN A 151 5.28 -12.75 -11.11
CA GLN A 151 6.66 -12.65 -11.60
C GLN A 151 6.75 -11.88 -12.93
N GLY A 152 5.68 -11.85 -13.74
CA GLY A 152 5.68 -11.25 -15.07
C GLY A 152 6.51 -12.01 -16.10
N LEU A 153 7.00 -13.22 -15.81
CA LEU A 153 7.95 -13.96 -16.66
C LEU A 153 7.26 -14.86 -17.70
N ALA A 154 5.99 -15.18 -17.52
CA ALA A 154 5.20 -15.96 -18.48
C ALA A 154 4.31 -15.13 -19.42
N GLY A 155 4.35 -13.82 -19.33
CA GLY A 155 3.93 -12.90 -20.39
C GLY A 155 2.45 -12.66 -20.63
N SER A 156 1.51 -13.03 -19.74
CA SER A 156 0.08 -12.91 -20.02
C SER A 156 -0.71 -11.88 -19.21
N ARG A 157 -0.10 -11.25 -18.21
CA ARG A 157 -0.77 -10.30 -17.31
C ARG A 157 0.23 -9.27 -16.79
N GLU A 158 -0.20 -8.02 -16.73
CA GLU A 158 0.54 -6.98 -16.04
C GLU A 158 0.70 -7.32 -14.56
N VAL A 159 1.87 -7.03 -14.03
CA VAL A 159 2.20 -7.24 -12.63
C VAL A 159 1.78 -6.01 -11.81
N ASN A 160 1.58 -6.19 -10.51
CA ASN A 160 1.30 -5.11 -9.56
C ASN A 160 2.22 -5.22 -8.34
N ASN A 161 1.83 -4.65 -7.20
CA ASN A 161 2.58 -4.65 -5.95
C ASN A 161 2.99 -6.06 -5.45
N TRP A 162 2.30 -7.13 -5.86
CA TRP A 162 2.71 -8.51 -5.55
C TRP A 162 4.11 -8.81 -6.03
N ASN A 163 4.52 -8.21 -7.15
CA ASN A 163 5.83 -8.45 -7.74
C ASN A 163 6.97 -8.04 -6.80
N PRO A 164 7.16 -6.77 -6.43
CA PRO A 164 8.25 -6.39 -5.53
C PRO A 164 8.06 -6.96 -4.12
N TRP A 165 6.83 -7.08 -3.64
CA TRP A 165 6.56 -7.62 -2.32
C TRP A 165 6.99 -9.09 -2.18
N THR A 166 6.60 -9.95 -3.14
CA THR A 166 6.98 -11.37 -3.09
C THR A 166 8.46 -11.55 -3.43
N ASN A 167 8.98 -10.81 -4.42
CA ASN A 167 10.39 -10.87 -4.79
C ASN A 167 11.33 -10.48 -3.64
N HIS A 168 10.99 -9.47 -2.83
CA HIS A 168 11.76 -9.13 -1.63
C HIS A 168 11.88 -10.33 -0.67
N ASN A 169 10.76 -10.99 -0.40
CA ASN A 169 10.74 -12.14 0.50
C ASN A 169 11.51 -13.34 -0.07
N MET A 170 11.38 -13.60 -1.38
CA MET A 170 12.10 -14.68 -2.05
C MET A 170 13.59 -14.38 -2.14
N LEU A 171 13.98 -13.14 -2.46
CA LEU A 171 15.38 -12.72 -2.47
C LEU A 171 16.04 -12.94 -1.11
N THR A 172 15.34 -12.59 -0.03
CA THR A 172 15.80 -12.83 1.35
C THR A 172 16.06 -14.31 1.59
N ALA A 173 15.09 -15.17 1.27
CA ALA A 173 15.22 -16.61 1.46
C ALA A 173 16.39 -17.21 0.62
N ILE A 174 16.53 -16.81 -0.63
CA ILE A 174 17.61 -17.23 -1.52
C ILE A 174 18.99 -16.81 -0.98
N LEU A 175 19.13 -15.55 -0.58
CA LEU A 175 20.41 -15.04 -0.08
C LEU A 175 20.87 -15.73 1.20
N ILE A 176 19.93 -16.08 2.08
CA ILE A 176 20.20 -16.73 3.37
C ILE A 176 20.43 -18.23 3.21
N LEU A 177 19.58 -18.94 2.46
CA LEU A 177 19.49 -20.40 2.55
C LEU A 177 20.16 -21.15 1.41
N GLU A 178 20.35 -20.55 0.23
CA GLU A 178 20.99 -21.24 -0.89
C GLU A 178 22.51 -21.32 -0.67
N ASP A 179 23.03 -22.52 -0.59
CA ASP A 179 24.46 -22.74 -0.38
C ASP A 179 25.23 -22.82 -1.71
N ASP A 180 24.60 -23.28 -2.79
CA ASP A 180 25.21 -23.35 -4.12
C ASP A 180 25.25 -21.94 -4.73
N GLN A 181 26.48 -21.42 -4.86
CA GLN A 181 26.71 -20.08 -5.36
C GLN A 181 26.16 -19.86 -6.79
N ALA A 182 26.23 -20.88 -7.66
CA ALA A 182 25.70 -20.76 -9.01
C ALA A 182 24.17 -20.71 -9.04
N LYS A 183 23.51 -21.50 -8.17
CA LYS A 183 22.05 -21.41 -7.99
C LYS A 183 21.65 -20.08 -7.37
N LYS A 184 22.39 -19.61 -6.36
CA LYS A 184 22.15 -18.31 -5.73
C LYS A 184 22.18 -17.17 -6.76
N ILE A 185 23.20 -17.14 -7.62
CA ILE A 185 23.31 -16.14 -8.70
C ILE A 185 22.10 -16.23 -9.64
N ARG A 186 21.74 -17.43 -10.12
CA ARG A 186 20.56 -17.62 -10.99
C ARG A 186 19.27 -17.16 -10.33
N GLY A 187 19.12 -17.40 -9.02
CA GLY A 187 17.96 -16.93 -8.26
C GLY A 187 17.89 -15.42 -8.21
N VAL A 188 19.02 -14.76 -7.92
CA VAL A 188 19.12 -13.30 -7.92
C VAL A 188 18.84 -12.71 -9.31
N GLU A 189 19.40 -13.30 -10.37
CA GLU A 189 19.10 -12.88 -11.76
C GLU A 189 17.61 -13.00 -12.08
N LYS A 190 16.96 -14.07 -11.63
CA LYS A 190 15.52 -14.24 -11.81
C LYS A 190 14.71 -13.18 -11.07
N VAL A 191 15.08 -12.85 -9.83
CA VAL A 191 14.47 -11.75 -9.08
C VAL A 191 14.60 -10.43 -9.84
N VAL A 192 15.79 -10.08 -10.32
CA VAL A 192 16.02 -8.84 -11.08
C VAL A 192 15.17 -8.80 -12.35
N LYS A 193 15.14 -9.88 -13.14
CA LYS A 193 14.28 -9.98 -14.33
C LYS A 193 12.79 -9.83 -14.02
N SER A 194 12.35 -10.34 -12.88
CA SER A 194 10.98 -10.20 -12.42
C SER A 194 10.69 -8.76 -11.97
N LEU A 195 11.60 -8.11 -11.24
CA LEU A 195 11.47 -6.72 -10.83
C LEU A 195 11.44 -5.76 -12.04
N ASP A 196 12.17 -6.05 -13.11
CA ASP A 196 12.12 -5.27 -14.34
C ASP A 196 10.72 -5.22 -14.94
N GLN A 197 9.91 -6.30 -14.81
CA GLN A 197 8.52 -6.32 -15.29
C GLN A 197 7.66 -5.30 -14.53
N PHE A 198 7.92 -5.08 -13.26
CA PHE A 198 7.22 -4.09 -12.44
C PHE A 198 7.71 -2.67 -12.70
N VAL A 199 9.03 -2.47 -12.74
CA VAL A 199 9.64 -1.15 -12.92
C VAL A 199 9.32 -0.58 -14.31
N ASN A 200 9.29 -1.43 -15.35
CA ASN A 200 9.06 -0.99 -16.74
C ASN A 200 7.65 -0.51 -17.03
N ILE A 201 6.67 -0.90 -16.23
CA ILE A 201 5.26 -0.46 -16.37
C ILE A 201 4.88 0.62 -15.35
N TYR A 202 5.76 0.93 -14.41
CA TYR A 202 5.46 1.89 -13.36
C TYR A 202 5.42 3.32 -13.93
N PRO A 203 4.48 4.19 -13.49
CA PRO A 203 4.41 5.58 -13.95
C PRO A 203 5.75 6.32 -13.76
N ASN A 204 6.22 7.05 -14.78
CA ASN A 204 7.53 7.73 -14.72
C ASN A 204 7.57 8.84 -13.65
N ASP A 205 6.42 9.39 -13.28
CA ASP A 205 6.27 10.36 -12.20
C ASP A 205 6.40 9.73 -10.79
N GLY A 206 6.48 8.40 -10.72
CA GLY A 206 6.61 7.62 -9.49
C GLY A 206 5.31 7.46 -8.72
N GLY A 207 4.17 7.83 -9.29
CA GLY A 207 2.86 7.70 -8.66
C GLY A 207 2.47 6.24 -8.41
N CYS A 208 1.87 5.96 -7.26
CA CYS A 208 1.30 4.65 -6.96
C CYS A 208 -0.20 4.70 -7.19
N ASP A 209 -0.69 4.00 -8.20
CA ASP A 209 -2.11 3.96 -8.60
C ASP A 209 -3.02 3.39 -7.50
N GLU A 210 -2.50 2.48 -6.69
CA GLU A 210 -3.20 1.91 -5.53
C GLU A 210 -3.19 2.83 -4.29
N GLY A 211 -2.50 3.97 -4.36
CA GLY A 211 -2.39 4.97 -3.30
C GLY A 211 -1.29 4.73 -2.25
N PRO A 212 -1.14 5.67 -1.28
CA PRO A 212 0.01 5.72 -0.37
C PRO A 212 0.08 4.57 0.63
N SER A 213 -1.03 3.96 1.04
CA SER A 213 -0.98 2.77 1.91
C SER A 213 -0.39 1.56 1.18
N TYR A 214 -0.66 1.46 -0.13
CA TYR A 214 -0.09 0.41 -0.99
C TYR A 214 1.33 0.72 -1.48
N TRP A 215 1.76 1.98 -1.49
CA TRP A 215 3.17 2.32 -1.72
C TRP A 215 4.11 1.53 -0.80
N GLY A 216 3.68 1.27 0.43
CA GLY A 216 4.39 0.42 1.38
C GLY A 216 4.61 -1.04 0.90
N ARG A 217 3.86 -1.50 -0.10
CA ARG A 217 3.96 -2.84 -0.71
C ARG A 217 4.50 -2.79 -2.14
N ALA A 218 4.46 -1.63 -2.78
CA ALA A 218 4.99 -1.36 -4.12
C ALA A 218 6.40 -0.74 -4.02
N GLY A 219 6.51 0.59 -3.99
CA GLY A 219 7.77 1.32 -3.97
C GLY A 219 8.68 0.98 -2.79
N ALA A 220 8.12 0.81 -1.59
CA ALA A 220 8.90 0.42 -0.42
C ALA A 220 9.44 -1.02 -0.50
N SER A 221 8.67 -1.98 -1.05
CA SER A 221 9.16 -3.34 -1.24
C SER A 221 10.20 -3.43 -2.35
N LEU A 222 10.06 -2.62 -3.41
CA LEU A 222 11.11 -2.48 -4.41
C LEU A 222 12.40 -1.95 -3.77
N TYR A 223 12.31 -0.89 -2.97
CA TYR A 223 13.47 -0.38 -2.22
C TYR A 223 14.13 -1.47 -1.37
N GLN A 224 13.35 -2.29 -0.65
CA GLN A 224 13.89 -3.40 0.13
C GLN A 224 14.63 -4.43 -0.74
N CYS A 225 14.16 -4.71 -1.96
CA CYS A 225 14.92 -5.54 -2.92
C CYS A 225 16.24 -4.88 -3.32
N LEU A 226 16.20 -3.58 -3.64
CA LEU A 226 17.39 -2.82 -4.07
C LEU A 226 18.44 -2.72 -2.93
N ASP A 227 18.01 -2.52 -1.68
CA ASP A 227 18.90 -2.50 -0.51
C ASP A 227 19.57 -3.86 -0.31
N LEU A 228 18.82 -4.96 -0.42
CA LEU A 228 19.39 -6.31 -0.34
C LEU A 228 20.40 -6.57 -1.48
N LEU A 229 20.09 -6.19 -2.71
CA LEU A 229 20.99 -6.35 -3.86
C LEU A 229 22.25 -5.51 -3.70
N LYS A 230 22.13 -4.27 -3.25
CA LYS A 230 23.26 -3.39 -2.95
C LYS A 230 24.18 -3.98 -1.89
N ARG A 231 23.62 -4.47 -0.79
CA ARG A 231 24.38 -5.11 0.31
C ARG A 231 25.02 -6.42 -0.13
N ALA A 232 24.28 -7.30 -0.80
CA ALA A 232 24.79 -8.59 -1.26
C ALA A 232 25.92 -8.48 -2.29
N THR A 233 25.98 -7.37 -3.04
CA THR A 233 27.01 -7.10 -4.04
C THR A 233 28.10 -6.14 -3.57
N ASN A 234 28.13 -5.79 -2.28
CA ASN A 234 29.05 -4.78 -1.70
C ASN A 234 29.02 -3.46 -2.49
N GLY A 235 27.81 -2.98 -2.82
CA GLY A 235 27.57 -1.72 -3.50
C GLY A 235 27.77 -1.74 -5.02
N LYS A 236 28.07 -2.89 -5.64
CA LYS A 236 28.22 -2.98 -7.11
C LYS A 236 26.90 -2.86 -7.86
N PHE A 237 25.81 -3.32 -7.26
CA PHE A 237 24.46 -3.10 -7.75
C PHE A 237 23.90 -1.88 -7.02
N ASP A 238 23.86 -0.76 -7.71
CA ASP A 238 23.30 0.50 -7.21
C ASP A 238 22.64 1.25 -8.35
N ILE A 239 21.31 1.48 -8.24
CA ILE A 239 20.52 2.20 -9.26
C ILE A 239 19.76 3.38 -8.64
N TYR A 240 20.14 3.85 -7.48
CA TYR A 240 19.44 4.93 -6.76
C TYR A 240 19.52 6.29 -7.44
N GLU A 241 20.45 6.48 -8.37
CA GLU A 241 20.49 7.67 -9.22
C GLU A 241 19.45 7.68 -10.34
N ASN A 242 18.76 6.55 -10.61
CA ASN A 242 17.70 6.48 -11.60
C ASN A 242 16.51 7.37 -11.19
N GLN A 243 16.04 8.21 -12.13
CA GLN A 243 15.00 9.19 -11.84
C GLN A 243 13.67 8.56 -11.44
N LEU A 244 13.28 7.42 -12.03
CA LEU A 244 12.07 6.71 -11.66
C LEU A 244 12.16 6.21 -10.20
N ILE A 245 13.31 5.65 -9.79
CA ILE A 245 13.53 5.21 -8.41
C ILE A 245 13.41 6.40 -7.43
N LYS A 246 13.96 7.58 -7.78
CA LYS A 246 13.80 8.80 -6.98
C LYS A 246 12.34 9.25 -6.91
N ASN A 247 11.64 9.23 -8.05
CA ASN A 247 10.24 9.61 -8.12
C ASN A 247 9.34 8.69 -7.28
N MET A 248 9.55 7.36 -7.37
CA MET A 248 8.82 6.37 -6.56
C MET A 248 9.02 6.60 -5.06
N GLY A 249 10.24 6.95 -4.64
CA GLY A 249 10.52 7.31 -3.24
C GLY A 249 9.73 8.54 -2.81
N SER A 250 9.78 9.61 -3.61
CA SER A 250 9.18 10.90 -3.29
C SER A 250 7.64 10.90 -3.24
N TYR A 251 6.99 9.92 -3.86
CA TYR A 251 5.53 9.82 -3.88
C TYR A 251 4.91 9.82 -2.48
N VAL A 252 5.53 9.14 -1.51
CA VAL A 252 4.95 8.98 -0.17
C VAL A 252 4.69 10.31 0.54
N TYR A 253 5.58 11.30 0.40
CA TYR A 253 5.37 12.60 1.01
C TYR A 253 4.57 13.56 0.12
N LYS A 254 4.51 13.35 -1.20
CA LYS A 254 3.59 14.08 -2.08
C LYS A 254 2.14 13.74 -1.76
N ALA A 255 1.86 12.46 -1.47
CA ALA A 255 0.52 12.00 -1.10
C ALA A 255 0.14 12.30 0.36
N TYR A 256 1.03 12.92 1.14
CA TYR A 256 0.79 13.24 2.55
C TYR A 256 0.01 14.54 2.74
N ILE A 257 -0.98 14.54 3.62
CA ILE A 257 -1.84 15.69 3.93
C ILE A 257 -1.43 16.34 5.26
N GLU A 258 -1.65 15.67 6.35
CA GLU A 258 -1.27 15.99 7.73
C GLU A 258 -1.47 14.73 8.58
N TYR A 259 -0.58 14.45 9.53
CA TYR A 259 -0.65 13.23 10.33
C TYR A 259 -1.98 13.06 11.07
N PRO A 260 -2.66 11.90 10.93
CA PRO A 260 -2.24 10.69 10.22
C PRO A 260 -2.78 10.56 8.77
N TYR A 261 -3.26 11.64 8.14
CA TYR A 261 -4.00 11.61 6.89
C TYR A 261 -3.11 11.65 5.65
N PHE A 262 -3.47 10.83 4.67
CA PHE A 262 -2.90 10.77 3.33
C PHE A 262 -4.03 10.81 2.30
N ILE A 263 -3.70 11.11 1.04
CA ILE A 263 -4.63 10.99 -0.09
C ILE A 263 -5.02 9.53 -0.22
N ASN A 264 -6.33 9.24 -0.25
CA ASN A 264 -6.84 7.88 -0.21
C ASN A 264 -7.69 7.48 -1.42
N PHE A 265 -7.31 7.93 -2.62
CA PHE A 265 -7.91 7.42 -3.84
C PHE A 265 -7.65 5.92 -3.98
N ALA A 266 -8.49 5.22 -4.77
CA ALA A 266 -8.49 3.77 -4.91
C ALA A 266 -8.70 3.04 -3.56
N ASP A 267 -8.10 1.85 -3.38
CA ASP A 267 -8.23 1.09 -2.13
C ASP A 267 -7.33 1.59 -0.99
N ALA A 268 -6.76 2.81 -1.10
CA ALA A 268 -5.90 3.35 -0.06
C ALA A 268 -6.66 3.71 1.22
N ASP A 269 -6.03 3.49 2.37
CA ASP A 269 -6.54 3.95 3.65
C ASP A 269 -6.28 5.46 3.82
N ALA A 270 -7.27 6.20 4.33
CA ALA A 270 -7.15 7.63 4.60
C ALA A 270 -6.11 7.95 5.69
N THR A 271 -5.84 6.99 6.56
CA THR A 271 -4.86 7.12 7.64
C THR A 271 -3.85 5.99 7.56
N THR A 272 -2.57 6.33 7.55
CA THR A 272 -1.48 5.36 7.60
C THR A 272 -0.33 5.88 8.45
N GLY A 273 0.34 4.98 9.15
CA GLY A 273 1.56 5.31 9.88
C GLY A 273 2.78 5.46 8.96
N GLY A 274 2.68 5.02 7.72
CA GLY A 274 3.83 4.83 6.86
C GLY A 274 4.78 3.77 7.41
N ARG A 275 5.99 3.74 6.86
CA ARG A 275 7.10 2.87 7.29
C ARG A 275 8.34 3.74 7.52
N PRO A 276 8.43 4.41 8.67
CA PRO A 276 9.45 5.44 8.93
C PRO A 276 10.88 5.02 8.61
N GLN A 277 11.27 3.77 8.97
CA GLN A 277 12.60 3.24 8.69
C GLN A 277 12.88 3.13 7.19
N ILE A 278 11.90 2.69 6.41
CA ILE A 278 12.04 2.55 4.95
C ILE A 278 12.06 3.94 4.32
N ILE A 279 11.16 4.84 4.73
CA ILE A 279 11.10 6.22 4.23
C ILE A 279 12.42 6.93 4.49
N TYR A 280 12.97 6.80 5.70
CA TYR A 280 14.25 7.42 6.06
C TYR A 280 15.41 6.84 5.23
N SER A 281 15.54 5.50 5.20
CA SER A 281 16.65 4.83 4.52
C SER A 281 16.58 5.00 3.00
N TYR A 282 15.38 4.94 2.44
CA TYR A 282 15.18 5.21 1.01
C TYR A 282 15.57 6.65 0.66
N GLY A 283 15.10 7.64 1.44
CA GLY A 283 15.48 9.04 1.28
C GLY A 283 17.00 9.25 1.34
N LYS A 284 17.68 8.54 2.24
CA LYS A 284 19.13 8.57 2.36
C LYS A 284 19.82 8.04 1.09
N ASP A 285 19.38 6.90 0.58
CA ASP A 285 20.01 6.26 -0.59
C ASP A 285 19.78 7.04 -1.89
N ILE A 286 18.64 7.71 -2.05
CA ILE A 286 18.35 8.58 -3.21
C ILE A 286 18.77 10.04 -3.02
N ASN A 287 19.42 10.38 -1.90
CA ASN A 287 19.81 11.74 -1.54
C ASN A 287 18.64 12.74 -1.47
N ASP A 288 17.49 12.31 -0.90
CA ASP A 288 16.30 13.15 -0.68
C ASP A 288 16.18 13.58 0.80
N PRO A 289 16.62 14.79 1.17
CA PRO A 289 16.57 15.26 2.55
C PRO A 289 15.14 15.48 3.06
N VAL A 290 14.16 15.78 2.18
CA VAL A 290 12.75 15.92 2.58
C VAL A 290 12.21 14.58 3.05
N MET A 291 12.48 13.51 2.28
CA MET A 291 12.06 12.16 2.63
C MET A 291 12.73 11.66 3.92
N MET A 292 14.02 11.96 4.13
CA MET A 292 14.74 11.62 5.37
C MET A 292 14.10 12.29 6.59
N LYS A 293 13.90 13.60 6.55
CA LYS A 293 13.28 14.36 7.64
C LYS A 293 11.85 13.91 7.91
N PHE A 294 11.10 13.59 6.86
CA PHE A 294 9.75 13.04 6.98
C PHE A 294 9.73 11.67 7.65
N GLY A 295 10.65 10.78 7.30
CA GLY A 295 10.81 9.48 7.99
C GLY A 295 11.08 9.65 9.49
N ALA A 296 11.99 10.57 9.86
CA ALA A 296 12.28 10.91 11.25
C ALA A 296 11.04 11.52 11.97
N PHE A 297 10.29 12.37 11.28
CA PHE A 297 9.04 12.94 11.81
C PHE A 297 8.00 11.86 12.11
N LEU A 298 7.76 10.94 11.18
CA LEU A 298 6.82 9.84 11.37
C LEU A 298 7.24 8.91 12.50
N ALA A 299 8.54 8.62 12.64
CA ALA A 299 9.07 7.81 13.75
C ALA A 299 8.76 8.45 15.11
N LYS A 300 8.93 9.78 15.24
CA LYS A 300 8.56 10.53 16.45
C LYS A 300 7.06 10.50 16.70
N LYS A 301 6.22 10.69 15.67
CA LYS A 301 4.75 10.64 15.79
C LYS A 301 4.24 9.26 16.23
N GLN A 302 4.93 8.20 15.83
CA GLN A 302 4.58 6.82 16.21
C GLN A 302 5.11 6.41 17.59
N GLY A 303 5.93 7.24 18.23
CA GLY A 303 6.50 6.95 19.54
C GLY A 303 7.47 5.76 19.53
N TRP A 304 8.37 5.73 18.54
CA TRP A 304 9.32 4.62 18.36
C TRP A 304 10.15 4.32 19.60
N ASN A 305 10.38 5.32 20.46
CA ASN A 305 11.08 5.15 21.72
C ASN A 305 10.24 4.43 22.80
N GLU A 306 8.91 4.33 22.59
CA GLU A 306 7.96 3.87 23.58
C GLU A 306 7.25 2.55 23.22
N LYS A 307 7.28 2.15 21.95
CA LYS A 307 6.54 0.99 21.45
C LYS A 307 7.43 0.08 20.61
N VAL A 308 7.15 -1.23 20.64
CA VAL A 308 7.67 -2.16 19.63
C VAL A 308 6.94 -1.86 18.33
N PRO A 309 7.64 -1.56 17.25
CA PRO A 309 7.00 -1.37 15.97
C PRO A 309 6.44 -2.69 15.46
N GLY A 310 5.37 -2.59 14.68
CA GLY A 310 4.86 -3.72 13.92
C GLY A 310 5.80 -4.15 12.80
N GLY A 311 5.43 -5.21 12.11
CA GLY A 311 6.16 -5.71 10.94
C GLY A 311 6.85 -7.04 11.19
N LYS A 312 7.48 -7.56 10.14
CA LYS A 312 8.23 -8.82 10.14
C LYS A 312 9.59 -8.66 10.82
N VAL A 313 10.28 -9.77 11.03
CA VAL A 313 11.62 -9.82 11.63
C VAL A 313 12.60 -8.89 10.90
N ASP A 314 12.68 -8.97 9.58
CA ASP A 314 13.55 -8.13 8.75
C ASP A 314 13.25 -6.62 8.88
N GLU A 315 11.97 -6.25 8.93
CA GLU A 315 11.54 -4.86 9.09
C GLU A 315 11.92 -4.31 10.48
N GLN A 316 11.78 -5.12 11.52
CA GLN A 316 12.17 -4.76 12.89
C GLN A 316 13.70 -4.70 13.04
N LEU A 317 14.44 -5.60 12.38
CA LEU A 317 15.91 -5.55 12.33
C LEU A 317 16.38 -4.28 11.62
N MET A 318 15.81 -3.95 10.46
CA MET A 318 16.10 -2.71 9.73
C MET A 318 15.85 -1.48 10.59
N GLN A 319 14.74 -1.47 11.33
CA GLN A 319 14.46 -0.39 12.26
C GLN A 319 15.54 -0.27 13.35
N LEU A 320 15.94 -1.38 13.98
CA LEU A 320 16.99 -1.35 15.00
C LEU A 320 18.33 -0.86 14.45
N MET A 321 18.66 -1.23 13.21
CA MET A 321 19.89 -0.78 12.55
C MET A 321 19.93 0.74 12.34
N HIS A 322 18.78 1.35 12.05
CA HIS A 322 18.67 2.79 11.76
C HIS A 322 18.16 3.61 12.96
N LEU A 323 17.75 2.96 14.07
CA LEU A 323 17.08 3.62 15.20
C LEU A 323 17.85 4.85 15.69
N LYS A 324 19.13 4.68 16.04
CA LYS A 324 19.96 5.76 16.59
C LYS A 324 20.17 6.91 15.59
N GLU A 325 20.25 6.58 14.31
CA GLU A 325 20.40 7.57 13.24
C GLU A 325 19.12 8.38 13.09
N ILE A 326 17.96 7.70 13.05
CA ILE A 326 16.64 8.34 12.93
C ILE A 326 16.29 9.18 14.17
N GLU A 327 16.63 8.71 15.37
CA GLU A 327 16.42 9.47 16.61
C GLU A 327 17.19 10.79 16.63
N ASN A 328 18.39 10.81 16.08
CA ASN A 328 19.24 12.01 16.01
C ASN A 328 19.01 12.87 14.78
N ALA A 329 18.22 12.38 13.81
CA ALA A 329 17.94 13.12 12.59
C ALA A 329 17.01 14.32 12.84
N GLU A 330 17.18 15.34 12.01
CA GLU A 330 16.21 16.43 11.92
C GLU A 330 14.86 15.85 11.45
N ALA A 331 13.81 16.16 12.20
CA ALA A 331 12.46 15.71 11.92
C ALA A 331 11.59 16.88 11.48
N GLU A 332 11.09 16.82 10.27
CA GLU A 332 10.27 17.88 9.68
C GLU A 332 9.03 17.29 9.01
N ASN A 333 7.90 17.97 9.19
CA ASN A 333 6.64 17.61 8.57
C ASN A 333 6.68 17.95 7.07
N ALA A 334 6.51 16.96 6.19
CA ALA A 334 6.65 17.14 4.74
C ALA A 334 5.38 17.72 4.10
N LEU A 335 5.05 18.95 4.40
CA LEU A 335 3.87 19.65 3.88
C LEU A 335 4.19 20.32 2.55
N ILE A 336 4.21 19.53 1.47
CA ILE A 336 4.52 19.99 0.11
C ILE A 336 3.48 21.02 -0.35
N PHE A 337 3.93 22.14 -0.93
CA PHE A 337 3.06 23.24 -1.33
C PHE A 337 2.15 22.85 -2.48
N ASP A 338 2.74 22.33 -3.57
CA ASP A 338 2.06 21.87 -4.77
C ASP A 338 2.74 20.63 -5.32
N PHE A 339 1.97 19.73 -5.94
CA PHE A 339 2.52 18.65 -6.75
C PHE A 339 1.59 18.30 -7.91
N TRP A 340 2.18 17.77 -8.95
CA TRP A 340 1.50 17.18 -10.10
C TRP A 340 2.19 15.90 -10.51
N LEU A 341 1.42 14.84 -10.65
CA LEU A 341 1.83 13.52 -11.14
C LEU A 341 1.13 13.32 -12.50
N PRO A 342 1.79 13.66 -13.62
CA PRO A 342 1.12 13.70 -14.93
C PRO A 342 0.73 12.33 -15.48
N ASP A 343 1.51 11.28 -15.18
CA ASP A 343 1.21 9.92 -15.64
C ASP A 343 0.06 9.31 -14.84
N LEU A 344 0.06 9.51 -13.50
CA LEU A 344 -1.03 9.09 -12.62
C LEU A 344 -2.24 10.02 -12.69
N GLN A 345 -2.06 11.25 -13.19
CA GLN A 345 -3.06 12.33 -13.24
C GLN A 345 -3.61 12.70 -11.85
N VAL A 346 -2.74 12.79 -10.85
CA VAL A 346 -3.08 13.26 -9.50
C VAL A 346 -2.35 14.56 -9.18
N ALA A 347 -3.11 15.56 -8.76
CA ALA A 347 -2.57 16.85 -8.31
C ALA A 347 -2.98 17.14 -6.87
N GLY A 348 -2.16 17.94 -6.17
CA GLY A 348 -2.53 18.49 -4.87
C GLY A 348 -1.90 19.85 -4.64
N ALA A 349 -2.56 20.67 -3.82
CA ALA A 349 -2.10 22.00 -3.46
C ALA A 349 -2.58 22.43 -2.07
N ARG A 350 -1.78 23.30 -1.41
CA ARG A 350 -2.04 23.89 -0.09
C ARG A 350 -2.19 25.39 -0.16
N ASP A 351 -2.88 25.96 0.82
CA ASP A 351 -2.93 27.41 0.99
C ASP A 351 -1.56 28.01 1.34
N LYS A 352 -0.79 27.34 2.19
CA LYS A 352 0.50 27.83 2.71
C LYS A 352 1.58 26.76 2.57
N ALA A 353 2.76 27.17 2.14
CA ALA A 353 3.93 26.31 2.13
C ALA A 353 4.32 25.89 3.56
N ASN A 354 4.71 24.64 3.72
CA ASN A 354 5.14 24.03 4.99
C ASN A 354 4.13 24.20 6.15
N SER A 355 2.83 24.29 5.84
CA SER A 355 1.79 24.49 6.84
C SER A 355 0.52 23.70 6.47
N SER A 356 -0.16 23.15 7.48
CA SER A 356 -1.50 22.59 7.34
C SER A 356 -2.61 23.64 7.52
N GLU A 357 -2.27 24.88 7.84
CA GLU A 357 -3.24 25.97 8.00
C GLU A 357 -3.89 26.32 6.67
N GLY A 358 -5.21 26.47 6.67
CA GLY A 358 -6.02 26.74 5.49
C GLY A 358 -6.39 25.45 4.73
N PHE A 359 -6.67 25.59 3.45
CA PHE A 359 -7.08 24.48 2.59
C PHE A 359 -5.92 23.65 2.07
N PHE A 360 -6.16 22.36 1.97
CA PHE A 360 -5.46 21.43 1.10
C PHE A 360 -6.50 20.72 0.25
N PHE A 361 -6.25 20.59 -1.05
CA PHE A 361 -7.02 19.70 -1.91
C PHE A 361 -6.10 18.74 -2.67
N ALA A 362 -6.65 17.58 -3.03
CA ALA A 362 -6.10 16.74 -4.09
C ALA A 362 -7.24 16.29 -5.01
N ALA A 363 -6.91 16.09 -6.29
CA ALA A 363 -7.87 15.65 -7.30
C ALA A 363 -7.20 14.69 -8.29
N LYS A 364 -7.99 13.81 -8.91
CA LYS A 364 -7.49 12.78 -9.83
C LYS A 364 -8.19 12.78 -11.17
N GLY A 365 -7.44 12.38 -12.21
CA GLY A 365 -7.91 11.91 -13.49
C GLY A 365 -7.67 10.41 -13.64
N GLY A 366 -6.96 9.96 -14.70
CA GLY A 366 -6.59 8.55 -14.91
C GLY A 366 -7.62 7.77 -15.72
N HIS A 367 -7.74 6.46 -15.46
CA HIS A 367 -8.70 5.59 -16.13
C HIS A 367 -9.32 4.56 -15.17
N ASN A 368 -10.54 4.07 -15.48
CA ASN A 368 -11.28 3.15 -14.61
C ASN A 368 -10.85 1.67 -14.77
N ALA A 369 -9.56 1.42 -15.06
CA ALA A 369 -8.93 0.10 -15.04
C ALA A 369 -7.57 0.11 -14.33
N GLU A 370 -7.34 1.08 -13.45
CA GLU A 370 -6.17 1.12 -12.56
C GLU A 370 -6.20 -0.06 -11.58
N SER A 371 -5.06 -0.39 -11.03
CA SER A 371 -5.00 -1.43 -9.99
C SER A 371 -5.80 -0.98 -8.77
N HIS A 372 -6.61 -1.88 -8.19
CA HIS A 372 -7.51 -1.55 -7.08
C HIS A 372 -8.50 -0.40 -7.35
N ASN A 373 -8.92 -0.24 -8.61
CA ASN A 373 -9.72 0.87 -9.10
C ASN A 373 -11.06 1.08 -8.37
N HIS A 374 -11.43 2.35 -8.20
CA HIS A 374 -12.79 2.84 -7.99
C HIS A 374 -13.24 3.62 -9.23
N ASN A 375 -14.54 3.69 -9.50
CA ASN A 375 -15.07 4.55 -10.56
C ASN A 375 -15.17 5.99 -10.05
N ASP A 376 -14.02 6.67 -9.93
CA ASP A 376 -13.88 7.94 -9.21
C ASP A 376 -13.12 9.03 -9.99
N LEU A 377 -13.08 8.93 -11.32
CA LEU A 377 -12.36 9.87 -12.18
C LEU A 377 -12.96 11.28 -12.10
N GLY A 378 -12.13 12.26 -11.80
CA GLY A 378 -12.52 13.62 -11.52
C GLY A 378 -12.99 13.85 -10.07
N SER A 379 -12.79 12.90 -9.15
CA SER A 379 -13.05 13.11 -7.73
C SER A 379 -11.94 13.94 -7.05
N CYS A 380 -12.25 14.50 -5.89
CA CYS A 380 -11.32 15.26 -5.08
C CYS A 380 -11.49 14.94 -3.59
N VAL A 381 -10.46 15.24 -2.82
CA VAL A 381 -10.52 15.39 -1.36
C VAL A 381 -10.19 16.82 -0.99
N LEU A 382 -10.82 17.33 0.07
CA LEU A 382 -10.59 18.68 0.60
C LEU A 382 -10.40 18.60 2.12
N TYR A 383 -9.34 19.19 2.60
CA TYR A 383 -9.01 19.30 4.02
C TYR A 383 -8.91 20.77 4.40
N PHE A 384 -9.23 21.09 5.65
CA PHE A 384 -9.07 22.42 6.21
C PHE A 384 -8.34 22.34 7.55
N ASN A 385 -7.26 23.08 7.70
CA ASN A 385 -6.36 23.02 8.88
C ASN A 385 -5.92 21.57 9.20
N GLY A 386 -5.61 20.76 8.17
CA GLY A 386 -5.21 19.37 8.31
C GLY A 386 -6.35 18.39 8.68
N LYS A 387 -7.60 18.85 8.73
CA LYS A 387 -8.77 18.05 9.08
C LYS A 387 -9.66 17.78 7.85
N PRO A 388 -10.24 16.58 7.73
CA PRO A 388 -11.04 16.22 6.56
C PRO A 388 -12.34 17.04 6.46
N CYS A 389 -12.65 17.51 5.26
CA CYS A 389 -13.87 18.24 4.91
C CYS A 389 -14.67 17.48 3.85
N LEU A 390 -14.19 17.44 2.59
CA LEU A 390 -14.68 16.50 1.58
C LEU A 390 -13.71 15.32 1.53
N VAL A 391 -14.26 14.11 1.59
CA VAL A 391 -13.45 12.89 1.75
C VAL A 391 -13.69 11.92 0.60
N ASP A 392 -12.73 11.06 0.35
CA ASP A 392 -12.98 9.81 -0.37
C ASP A 392 -13.53 8.78 0.62
N ILE A 393 -14.51 7.99 0.18
CA ILE A 393 -15.19 7.02 1.03
C ILE A 393 -14.28 5.85 1.40
N GLY A 394 -13.22 5.60 0.61
CA GLY A 394 -12.34 4.48 0.78
C GLY A 394 -12.98 3.13 0.43
N ARG A 395 -12.47 2.07 1.03
CA ARG A 395 -12.87 0.68 0.75
C ARG A 395 -13.50 -0.01 1.95
N GLU A 396 -14.32 -1.02 1.69
CA GLU A 396 -14.79 -1.98 2.69
C GLU A 396 -13.75 -3.09 2.94
N THR A 397 -14.02 -3.95 3.92
CA THR A 397 -13.24 -5.17 4.13
C THR A 397 -13.32 -6.06 2.89
N TYR A 398 -12.17 -6.57 2.45
CA TYR A 398 -12.08 -7.43 1.28
C TYR A 398 -12.82 -8.76 1.45
N THR A 399 -13.62 -9.08 0.45
CA THR A 399 -14.33 -10.35 0.31
C THR A 399 -13.97 -10.99 -1.04
N ALA A 400 -14.50 -12.17 -1.33
CA ALA A 400 -14.37 -12.81 -2.64
C ALA A 400 -14.93 -11.92 -3.77
N LYS A 401 -15.92 -11.06 -3.49
CA LYS A 401 -16.52 -10.13 -4.44
C LYS A 401 -15.54 -9.03 -4.88
N THR A 402 -14.67 -8.58 -3.98
CA THR A 402 -13.75 -7.46 -4.20
C THR A 402 -12.83 -7.65 -5.42
N PHE A 403 -12.41 -8.88 -5.70
CA PHE A 403 -11.50 -9.22 -6.80
C PHE A 403 -12.18 -10.07 -7.89
N SER A 404 -13.49 -9.92 -8.04
CA SER A 404 -14.28 -10.60 -9.08
C SER A 404 -14.87 -9.58 -10.05
N SER A 405 -15.52 -10.08 -11.13
CA SER A 405 -16.31 -9.25 -12.07
C SER A 405 -17.46 -8.49 -11.39
N ARG A 406 -17.75 -8.81 -10.14
CA ARG A 406 -18.79 -8.16 -9.32
C ARG A 406 -18.25 -7.06 -8.41
N ARG A 407 -16.98 -6.62 -8.58
CA ARG A 407 -16.35 -5.56 -7.79
C ARG A 407 -17.22 -4.31 -7.70
N TYR A 408 -17.73 -3.86 -8.84
CA TYR A 408 -18.48 -2.60 -8.95
C TYR A 408 -19.96 -2.71 -8.51
N GLU A 409 -20.39 -3.86 -7.97
CA GLU A 409 -21.60 -3.95 -7.17
C GLU A 409 -21.36 -3.53 -5.69
N ILE A 410 -20.12 -3.39 -5.27
CA ILE A 410 -19.75 -2.85 -3.96
C ILE A 410 -19.96 -1.34 -4.03
N TRP A 411 -20.75 -0.80 -3.10
CA TRP A 411 -21.18 0.58 -3.15
C TRP A 411 -20.02 1.60 -3.11
N THR A 412 -18.97 1.32 -2.33
CA THR A 412 -17.79 2.18 -2.24
C THR A 412 -16.98 2.27 -3.55
N MET A 413 -17.21 1.38 -4.51
CA MET A 413 -16.56 1.38 -5.82
C MET A 413 -17.32 2.22 -6.86
N GLN A 414 -18.53 2.70 -6.54
CA GLN A 414 -19.42 3.36 -7.48
C GLN A 414 -19.30 4.87 -7.42
N SER A 415 -19.32 5.55 -8.57
CA SER A 415 -19.08 6.99 -8.68
C SER A 415 -20.04 7.87 -7.89
N GLN A 416 -21.27 7.42 -7.66
CA GLN A 416 -22.25 8.18 -6.88
C GLN A 416 -21.89 8.32 -5.39
N TYR A 417 -20.93 7.54 -4.88
CA TYR A 417 -20.44 7.62 -3.50
C TYR A 417 -19.06 8.31 -3.42
N HIS A 418 -18.67 8.99 -4.49
CA HIS A 418 -17.50 9.88 -4.53
C HIS A 418 -17.94 11.32 -4.79
N ASN A 419 -17.00 12.27 -4.78
CA ASN A 419 -17.28 13.69 -5.02
C ASN A 419 -17.47 13.97 -6.52
N LEU A 420 -18.52 13.39 -7.12
CA LEU A 420 -18.71 13.29 -8.57
C LEU A 420 -20.14 13.58 -9.01
N PRO A 421 -20.34 13.99 -10.27
CA PRO A 421 -21.68 14.06 -10.86
C PRO A 421 -22.22 12.66 -11.17
N LYS A 422 -23.51 12.49 -10.96
CA LYS A 422 -24.33 11.45 -11.57
C LYS A 422 -25.06 12.07 -12.77
N ILE A 423 -24.65 11.71 -13.98
CA ILE A 423 -25.08 12.41 -15.20
C ILE A 423 -26.28 11.71 -15.81
N ASN A 424 -27.41 12.40 -15.97
CA ASN A 424 -28.66 11.81 -16.46
C ASN A 424 -29.05 10.53 -15.67
N GLY A 425 -28.74 10.47 -14.37
CA GLY A 425 -29.00 9.29 -13.55
C GLY A 425 -28.00 8.14 -13.73
N VAL A 426 -26.93 8.32 -14.51
CA VAL A 426 -25.94 7.30 -14.86
C VAL A 426 -24.62 7.54 -14.11
N ASP A 427 -24.02 6.47 -13.63
CA ASP A 427 -22.71 6.45 -12.97
C ASP A 427 -21.56 6.20 -13.97
N GLN A 428 -20.32 6.46 -13.55
CA GLN A 428 -19.14 6.05 -14.30
C GLN A 428 -19.08 4.51 -14.39
N LYS A 429 -18.37 4.02 -15.41
CA LYS A 429 -18.20 2.59 -15.66
C LYS A 429 -16.74 2.18 -15.61
N ASP A 430 -16.49 0.93 -15.22
CA ASP A 430 -15.19 0.30 -15.21
C ASP A 430 -14.71 -0.07 -16.62
N GLY A 431 -13.40 -0.06 -16.83
CA GLY A 431 -12.75 -0.39 -18.09
C GLY A 431 -11.72 0.67 -18.51
N CYS A 432 -10.71 0.27 -19.26
CA CYS A 432 -9.64 1.19 -19.71
C CYS A 432 -10.12 2.21 -20.74
N GLU A 433 -11.22 1.95 -21.43
CA GLU A 433 -11.90 2.88 -22.32
C GLU A 433 -12.60 4.01 -21.57
N PHE A 434 -12.94 3.81 -20.31
CA PHE A 434 -13.52 4.83 -19.44
C PHE A 434 -12.41 5.60 -18.73
N MET A 435 -12.10 6.80 -19.24
CA MET A 435 -10.94 7.57 -18.84
C MET A 435 -11.22 9.06 -18.73
N ALA A 436 -10.43 9.73 -17.92
CA ALA A 436 -10.32 11.18 -17.92
C ALA A 436 -9.44 11.64 -19.08
N THR A 437 -9.74 12.80 -19.64
CA THR A 437 -8.98 13.38 -20.75
C THR A 437 -8.65 14.84 -20.46
N ASN A 438 -7.59 15.35 -21.11
CA ASN A 438 -7.18 16.75 -20.98
C ASN A 438 -6.92 17.18 -19.51
N SER A 439 -6.44 16.24 -18.69
CA SER A 439 -6.06 16.54 -17.29
C SER A 439 -4.86 17.48 -17.28
N ALA A 440 -4.96 18.57 -16.54
CA ALA A 440 -3.94 19.59 -16.45
C ALA A 440 -3.90 20.21 -15.04
N PHE A 441 -2.70 20.56 -14.63
CA PHE A 441 -2.47 21.28 -13.37
C PHE A 441 -1.60 22.51 -13.58
N SER A 442 -1.97 23.59 -12.93
CA SER A 442 -1.16 24.81 -12.88
C SER A 442 -1.24 25.43 -11.50
N ALA A 443 -0.12 25.96 -11.00
CA ALA A 443 -0.06 26.60 -9.70
C ALA A 443 0.92 27.79 -9.69
N ASP A 444 0.56 28.77 -8.90
CA ASP A 444 1.41 29.92 -8.55
C ASP A 444 1.22 30.29 -7.08
N ALA A 445 1.84 31.37 -6.62
CA ALA A 445 1.75 31.83 -5.23
C ALA A 445 0.32 32.24 -4.79
N LYS A 446 -0.61 32.50 -5.71
CA LYS A 446 -1.97 32.98 -5.43
C LYS A 446 -3.04 31.94 -5.69
N LYS A 447 -2.77 31.01 -6.59
CA LYS A 447 -3.79 30.07 -7.09
C LYS A 447 -3.18 28.75 -7.52
N ALA A 448 -3.91 27.65 -7.28
CA ALA A 448 -3.65 26.36 -7.90
C ALA A 448 -4.93 25.86 -8.55
N THR A 449 -4.84 25.30 -9.75
CA THR A 449 -5.97 24.79 -10.51
C THR A 449 -5.64 23.43 -11.12
N PHE A 450 -6.48 22.44 -10.84
CA PHE A 450 -6.53 21.18 -11.58
C PHE A 450 -7.82 21.15 -12.42
N SER A 451 -7.75 20.67 -13.66
CA SER A 451 -8.91 20.46 -14.52
C SER A 451 -8.81 19.17 -15.29
N THR A 452 -9.94 18.53 -15.55
CA THR A 452 -10.03 17.29 -16.31
C THR A 452 -11.39 17.17 -17.00
N ASP A 453 -11.44 16.57 -18.18
CA ASP A 453 -12.69 16.27 -18.87
C ASP A 453 -13.04 14.79 -18.62
N ILE A 454 -14.15 14.56 -17.94
CA ILE A 454 -14.59 13.25 -17.48
C ILE A 454 -15.72 12.64 -18.33
N PHE A 455 -16.05 13.23 -19.49
CA PHE A 455 -17.15 12.74 -20.29
C PHE A 455 -16.96 11.28 -20.74
N LYS A 456 -15.72 10.86 -21.02
CA LYS A 456 -15.40 9.48 -21.39
C LYS A 456 -15.40 8.50 -20.22
N ALA A 457 -15.49 8.97 -18.98
CA ALA A 457 -15.68 8.10 -17.82
C ALA A 457 -17.09 7.51 -17.72
N TYR A 458 -18.03 8.09 -18.47
CA TYR A 458 -19.43 7.69 -18.46
C TYR A 458 -19.79 6.92 -19.74
N PRO A 459 -20.66 5.90 -19.65
CA PRO A 459 -21.15 5.17 -20.81
C PRO A 459 -22.12 6.04 -21.64
N GLU A 460 -22.48 5.57 -22.86
CA GLU A 460 -23.31 6.32 -23.80
C GLU A 460 -24.68 6.72 -23.25
N GLU A 461 -25.24 5.94 -22.35
CA GLU A 461 -26.52 6.18 -21.67
C GLU A 461 -26.54 7.50 -20.89
N ALA A 462 -25.39 7.98 -20.45
CA ALA A 462 -25.28 9.28 -19.80
C ALA A 462 -25.54 10.46 -20.74
N GLN A 463 -25.56 10.25 -22.06
CA GLN A 463 -25.83 11.26 -23.08
C GLN A 463 -24.99 12.54 -22.90
N VAL A 464 -23.77 12.40 -22.35
CA VAL A 464 -22.83 13.50 -22.15
C VAL A 464 -21.94 13.66 -23.37
N LYS A 465 -21.70 14.92 -23.79
CA LYS A 465 -20.79 15.27 -24.87
C LYS A 465 -19.49 15.85 -24.35
N LYS A 466 -19.57 16.59 -23.23
CA LYS A 466 -18.47 17.24 -22.57
C LYS A 466 -18.78 17.40 -21.07
N TRP A 467 -17.80 17.17 -20.20
CA TRP A 467 -17.91 17.50 -18.77
C TRP A 467 -16.54 17.83 -18.22
N VAL A 468 -16.15 19.09 -18.35
CA VAL A 468 -14.89 19.60 -17.78
C VAL A 468 -15.12 20.05 -16.35
N ARG A 469 -14.51 19.34 -15.43
CA ARG A 469 -14.49 19.68 -14.00
C ARG A 469 -13.18 20.35 -13.65
N SER A 470 -13.25 21.43 -12.90
CA SER A 470 -12.08 22.14 -12.41
C SER A 470 -12.15 22.40 -10.92
N TYR A 471 -11.00 22.30 -10.26
CA TYR A 471 -10.78 22.57 -8.86
C TYR A 471 -9.79 23.71 -8.74
N THR A 472 -10.21 24.82 -8.15
CA THR A 472 -9.37 26.02 -8.01
C THR A 472 -9.24 26.40 -6.54
N LEU A 473 -8.03 26.35 -6.02
CA LEU A 473 -7.67 26.91 -4.73
C LEU A 473 -7.19 28.35 -4.94
N GLU A 474 -8.01 29.34 -4.57
CA GLU A 474 -7.58 30.74 -4.42
C GLU A 474 -7.00 30.88 -3.01
N ARG A 475 -5.66 30.81 -2.90
CA ARG A 475 -4.94 30.65 -1.64
C ARG A 475 -5.30 31.72 -0.61
N GLY A 476 -5.62 31.24 0.61
CA GLY A 476 -6.06 32.08 1.72
C GLY A 476 -7.46 32.69 1.57
N LYS A 477 -8.23 32.26 0.55
CA LYS A 477 -9.56 32.82 0.28
C LYS A 477 -10.65 31.75 0.21
N ARG A 478 -10.56 30.85 -0.77
CA ARG A 478 -11.62 29.86 -1.04
C ARG A 478 -11.14 28.71 -1.92
N PHE A 479 -11.89 27.64 -1.88
CA PHE A 479 -11.80 26.53 -2.82
C PHE A 479 -13.05 26.55 -3.72
N VAL A 480 -12.87 26.36 -5.03
CA VAL A 480 -13.95 26.41 -6.02
C VAL A 480 -13.98 25.13 -6.82
N ILE A 481 -15.14 24.50 -6.90
CA ILE A 481 -15.44 23.39 -7.83
C ILE A 481 -16.32 23.96 -8.93
N ALA A 482 -15.90 23.81 -10.18
CA ALA A 482 -16.68 24.31 -11.33
C ALA A 482 -16.81 23.22 -12.40
N ASP A 483 -18.03 22.99 -12.85
CA ASP A 483 -18.37 22.07 -13.92
C ASP A 483 -18.84 22.84 -15.16
N ASN A 484 -18.19 22.61 -16.30
CA ASN A 484 -18.59 23.14 -17.60
C ASN A 484 -18.97 21.95 -18.49
N PHE A 485 -20.27 21.78 -18.77
CA PHE A 485 -20.76 20.57 -19.41
C PHE A 485 -21.68 20.86 -20.57
N GLU A 486 -21.77 19.88 -21.48
CA GLU A 486 -22.72 19.82 -22.61
C GLU A 486 -23.31 18.39 -22.67
N LEU A 487 -24.62 18.28 -22.59
CA LEU A 487 -25.34 17.03 -22.78
C LEU A 487 -25.84 16.91 -24.21
N LYS A 488 -25.83 15.71 -24.78
CA LYS A 488 -26.49 15.41 -26.06
C LYS A 488 -28.00 15.53 -25.90
N ASN A 489 -28.54 14.97 -24.83
CA ASN A 489 -29.93 15.04 -24.41
C ASN A 489 -30.03 15.11 -22.89
N VAL A 490 -31.03 15.80 -22.36
CA VAL A 490 -31.43 15.72 -20.97
C VAL A 490 -32.47 14.62 -20.84
N VAL A 491 -32.11 13.52 -20.18
CA VAL A 491 -32.97 12.34 -19.98
C VAL A 491 -33.62 12.38 -18.60
N THR A 492 -32.81 12.64 -17.58
CA THR A 492 -33.23 12.84 -16.19
C THR A 492 -32.37 13.94 -15.55
N PRO A 493 -32.78 14.52 -14.43
CA PRO A 493 -31.92 15.45 -13.70
C PRO A 493 -30.57 14.81 -13.36
N SER A 494 -29.47 15.54 -13.59
CA SER A 494 -28.16 15.19 -13.09
C SER A 494 -28.00 15.66 -11.66
N ALA A 495 -27.19 14.96 -10.85
CA ALA A 495 -26.93 15.30 -9.45
C ALA A 495 -25.42 15.46 -9.21
N LEU A 496 -25.02 16.43 -8.40
CA LEU A 496 -23.65 16.56 -7.91
C LEU A 496 -23.58 15.94 -6.51
N ASN A 497 -22.82 14.85 -6.36
CA ASN A 497 -22.64 14.17 -5.09
C ASN A 497 -21.39 14.70 -4.38
N PHE A 498 -21.49 14.85 -3.06
CA PHE A 498 -20.37 15.20 -2.19
C PHE A 498 -20.39 14.31 -0.96
N VAL A 499 -19.23 13.75 -0.62
CA VAL A 499 -19.02 12.94 0.56
C VAL A 499 -18.26 13.77 1.59
N THR A 500 -18.82 13.90 2.77
CA THR A 500 -18.24 14.75 3.81
C THR A 500 -18.25 14.07 5.18
N SER A 501 -17.21 14.33 5.98
CA SER A 501 -17.14 13.99 7.40
C SER A 501 -17.77 15.07 8.29
N CYS A 502 -18.17 16.21 7.72
CA CYS A 502 -18.75 17.34 8.45
C CYS A 502 -20.25 17.13 8.72
N LYS A 503 -20.76 17.76 9.75
CA LYS A 503 -22.20 18.00 9.90
C LYS A 503 -22.63 19.05 8.89
N VAL A 504 -23.71 18.77 8.16
CA VAL A 504 -24.23 19.66 7.10
C VAL A 504 -25.55 20.27 7.56
N ALA A 505 -25.68 21.59 7.41
CA ALA A 505 -26.93 22.30 7.63
C ALA A 505 -27.14 23.36 6.52
N GLU A 506 -28.35 23.42 5.96
CA GLU A 506 -28.72 24.52 5.09
C GLU A 506 -28.98 25.78 5.94
N THR A 507 -28.25 26.86 5.67
CA THR A 507 -28.36 28.12 6.42
C THR A 507 -29.12 29.19 5.64
N ALA A 508 -29.07 29.10 4.32
CA ALA A 508 -29.83 29.94 3.39
C ALA A 508 -29.96 29.21 2.04
N LEU A 509 -30.91 29.63 1.21
CA LEU A 509 -31.04 29.10 -0.15
C LEU A 509 -29.71 29.21 -0.91
N GLY A 510 -29.16 28.07 -1.33
CA GLY A 510 -27.86 28.00 -2.00
C GLY A 510 -26.63 28.10 -1.06
N THR A 511 -26.81 27.90 0.25
CA THR A 511 -25.70 27.94 1.19
C THR A 511 -25.81 26.84 2.24
N LEU A 512 -24.83 25.94 2.25
CA LEU A 512 -24.67 24.87 3.25
C LEU A 512 -23.53 25.24 4.20
N LYS A 513 -23.76 25.06 5.50
CA LYS A 513 -22.71 25.12 6.53
C LYS A 513 -22.16 23.72 6.75
N LEU A 514 -20.85 23.56 6.67
CA LEU A 514 -20.10 22.34 6.96
C LEU A 514 -19.36 22.54 8.29
N GLU A 515 -19.77 21.80 9.34
CA GLU A 515 -19.11 21.84 10.65
C GLU A 515 -18.22 20.59 10.82
N GLY A 516 -16.93 20.80 10.80
CA GLY A 516 -15.91 19.77 11.00
C GLY A 516 -15.28 19.83 12.42
N ASP A 517 -14.20 19.07 12.60
CA ASP A 517 -13.43 19.03 13.84
C ASP A 517 -12.59 20.31 13.99
N GLY A 518 -13.10 21.27 14.75
CA GLY A 518 -12.43 22.55 15.04
C GLY A 518 -12.55 23.60 13.93
N PHE A 519 -13.44 23.44 12.94
CA PHE A 519 -13.68 24.43 11.90
C PHE A 519 -15.15 24.45 11.43
N ALA A 520 -15.55 25.56 10.79
CA ALA A 520 -16.81 25.66 10.06
C ALA A 520 -16.55 26.38 8.72
N LEU A 521 -17.11 25.83 7.64
CA LEU A 521 -17.02 26.37 6.30
C LEU A 521 -18.42 26.59 5.71
N ASN A 522 -18.55 27.55 4.80
CA ASN A 522 -19.76 27.73 4.00
C ASN A 522 -19.50 27.22 2.58
N MET A 523 -20.35 26.31 2.11
CA MET A 523 -20.40 25.87 0.73
C MET A 523 -21.56 26.61 0.04
N ALA A 524 -21.21 27.53 -0.86
CA ALA A 524 -22.19 28.32 -1.57
C ALA A 524 -22.33 27.87 -3.02
N PHE A 525 -23.55 27.81 -3.53
CA PHE A 525 -23.85 27.48 -4.92
C PHE A 525 -25.01 28.31 -5.44
N ASN A 526 -25.12 28.47 -6.76
CA ASN A 526 -26.25 29.16 -7.35
C ASN A 526 -27.44 28.19 -7.51
N PRO A 527 -28.52 28.33 -6.71
CA PRO A 527 -29.65 27.41 -6.75
C PRO A 527 -30.46 27.46 -8.06
N LYS A 528 -30.21 28.46 -8.92
CA LYS A 528 -30.83 28.54 -10.26
C LYS A 528 -30.07 27.77 -11.33
N SER A 529 -28.85 27.35 -11.01
CA SER A 529 -27.96 26.60 -11.92
C SER A 529 -27.88 25.11 -11.59
N LEU A 530 -28.58 24.70 -10.53
CA LEU A 530 -28.65 23.31 -10.05
C LEU A 530 -30.10 22.83 -10.04
#